data_0d3ead1732bc7e5a4a5b944116459f52
#
_entry.id   0d3ead1732bc7e5a4a5b944116459f52
#
_cell.length_a   1.000
_cell.length_b   1.000
_cell.length_c   1.000
_cell.angle_alpha   90.00
_cell.angle_beta   90.00
_cell.angle_gamma   90.00
#
_symmetry.space_group_name_H-M   'P 1'
#
loop_
_entity.id
_entity.type
_entity.pdbx_description
1 polymer ?
#
loop_
_entity_poly.entity_id
_entity_poly.type
_entity_poly.pdbx_seq_one_letter_code
_entity_poly.pdbx_strand_id
1 'polypeptide(L)'
;MSKRLENKKIVVTAAGQGIGRATAIAFNNEGANVHATDINDQTLETLNKEYPNIKVKNLDSTNKKAVEGFSASLNQVDVLFN
;
A
#
# COMPACT_ATOMS: atom_id res chain seq x y z
N MET A 1 -13.07 15.68 9.53
CA MET A 1 -12.61 15.10 8.27
C MET A 1 -13.27 13.78 8.01
N SER A 2 -13.84 13.58 6.85
CA SER A 2 -14.50 12.34 6.57
C SER A 2 -13.47 11.24 6.29
N LYS A 3 -13.72 10.06 6.79
CA LYS A 3 -12.91 8.88 6.54
C LYS A 3 -13.67 7.98 5.57
N ARG A 4 -13.63 8.37 4.31
CA ARG A 4 -14.41 7.73 3.26
C ARG A 4 -14.07 6.28 3.02
N LEU A 5 -12.82 5.90 3.32
CA LEU A 5 -12.33 4.57 3.03
C LEU A 5 -12.10 3.75 4.29
N GLU A 6 -12.74 4.15 5.39
CA GLU A 6 -12.62 3.42 6.65
C GLU A 6 -13.01 1.97 6.46
N ASN A 7 -12.17 1.09 6.97
CA ASN A 7 -12.32 -0.37 6.87
C ASN A 7 -12.09 -0.95 5.46
N LYS A 8 -11.69 -0.13 4.49
CA LYS A 8 -11.30 -0.65 3.18
C LYS A 8 -9.85 -1.08 3.21
N LYS A 9 -9.55 -2.22 2.62
CA LYS A 9 -8.18 -2.70 2.52
C LYS A 9 -7.68 -2.43 1.10
N ILE A 10 -6.62 -1.63 1.00
CA ILE A 10 -6.09 -1.17 -0.28
C ILE A 10 -4.63 -1.54 -0.40
N VAL A 11 -4.28 -2.16 -1.52
CA VAL A 11 -2.88 -2.47 -1.84
C VAL A 11 -2.42 -1.48 -2.90
N VAL A 12 -1.33 -0.78 -2.62
CA VAL A 12 -0.71 0.16 -3.57
C VAL A 12 0.66 -0.38 -3.94
N THR A 13 0.89 -0.67 -5.21
CA THR A 13 2.19 -1.15 -5.67
C THR A 13 3.06 0.02 -6.09
N ALA A 14 4.40 -0.20 -6.10
CA ALA A 14 5.38 0.84 -6.41
C ALA A 14 5.14 2.10 -5.56
N ALA A 15 4.87 1.90 -4.28
CA ALA A 15 4.42 2.96 -3.37
C ALA A 15 5.55 3.71 -2.68
N GLY A 16 6.81 3.35 -2.94
CA GLY A 16 7.93 3.96 -2.24
C GLY A 16 8.19 5.41 -2.61
N GLN A 17 7.79 5.81 -3.80
CA GLN A 17 8.02 7.18 -4.26
C GLN A 17 7.04 7.56 -5.37
N GLY A 18 7.02 8.84 -5.71
CA GLY A 18 6.23 9.35 -6.83
C GLY A 18 4.73 9.23 -6.59
N ILE A 19 4.00 8.93 -7.67
CA ILE A 19 2.54 8.85 -7.65
C ILE A 19 2.07 7.76 -6.70
N GLY A 20 2.76 6.62 -6.68
CA GLY A 20 2.40 5.52 -5.79
C GLY A 20 2.44 5.93 -4.32
N ARG A 21 3.50 6.65 -3.93
CA ARG A 21 3.62 7.13 -2.55
C ARG A 21 2.50 8.11 -2.21
N ALA A 22 2.26 9.07 -3.09
CA ALA A 22 1.21 10.06 -2.87
C ALA A 22 -0.16 9.40 -2.77
N THR A 23 -0.41 8.38 -3.59
CA THR A 23 -1.67 7.64 -3.59
C THR A 23 -1.84 6.88 -2.27
N ALA A 24 -0.80 6.21 -1.80
CA ALA A 24 -0.85 5.49 -0.53
C ALA A 24 -1.17 6.43 0.63
N ILE A 25 -0.54 7.60 0.65
CA ILE A 25 -0.77 8.59 1.69
C ILE A 25 -2.21 9.11 1.63
N ALA A 26 -2.70 9.41 0.43
CA ALA A 26 -4.07 9.90 0.26
C ALA A 26 -5.09 8.88 0.77
N PHE A 27 -4.92 7.60 0.44
CA PHE A 27 -5.81 6.56 0.92
C PHE A 27 -5.73 6.42 2.45
N ASN A 28 -4.52 6.50 2.99
CA ASN A 28 -4.34 6.43 4.44
C ASN A 28 -5.07 7.57 5.14
N ASN A 29 -5.03 8.76 4.56
CA ASN A 29 -5.72 9.93 5.14
C ASN A 29 -7.24 9.78 5.11
N GLU A 30 -7.76 8.96 4.20
CA GLU A 30 -9.20 8.67 4.13
C GLU A 30 -9.61 7.50 5.03
N GLY A 31 -8.69 7.00 5.84
CA GLY A 31 -9.00 5.96 6.81
C GLY A 31 -8.82 4.53 6.32
N ALA A 32 -8.32 4.33 5.12
CA ALA A 32 -8.12 2.99 4.59
C ALA A 32 -7.01 2.24 5.32
N ASN A 33 -7.10 0.92 5.30
CA ASN A 33 -6.00 0.05 5.67
C ASN A 33 -5.10 -0.11 4.45
N VAL A 34 -4.00 0.65 4.40
CA VAL A 34 -3.13 0.68 3.24
C VAL A 34 -1.97 -0.28 3.40
N HIS A 35 -1.75 -1.10 2.39
CA HIS A 35 -0.59 -1.97 2.27
C HIS A 35 0.22 -1.46 1.08
N ALA A 36 1.36 -0.87 1.35
CA ALA A 36 2.23 -0.28 0.34
C ALA A 36 3.35 -1.25 -0.01
N THR A 37 3.58 -1.49 -1.29
CA THR A 37 4.65 -2.38 -1.74
C THR A 37 5.60 -1.64 -2.65
N ASP A 38 6.85 -2.04 -2.62
CA ASP A 38 7.89 -1.55 -3.50
C ASP A 38 9.06 -2.51 -3.45
N ILE A 39 9.97 -2.42 -4.40
CA ILE A 39 11.19 -3.20 -4.36
C ILE A 39 12.29 -2.51 -3.54
N ASN A 40 12.12 -1.24 -3.23
CA ASN A 40 13.11 -0.46 -2.50
C ASN A 40 12.74 -0.39 -1.02
N ASP A 41 13.46 -1.15 -0.20
CA ASP A 41 13.22 -1.19 1.24
C ASP A 41 13.39 0.17 1.91
N GLN A 42 14.34 0.97 1.44
CA GLN A 42 14.64 2.25 2.04
C GLN A 42 13.49 3.23 1.89
N THR A 43 12.89 3.29 0.70
CA THR A 43 11.75 4.18 0.48
C THR A 43 10.52 3.71 1.25
N LEU A 44 10.34 2.38 1.36
CA LEU A 44 9.27 1.83 2.18
C LEU A 44 9.45 2.17 3.65
N GLU A 45 10.67 2.06 4.15
CA GLU A 45 10.96 2.39 5.53
C GLU A 45 10.66 3.86 5.82
N THR A 46 11.05 4.76 4.91
CA THR A 46 10.77 6.18 5.04
C THR A 46 9.26 6.43 5.09
N LEU A 47 8.51 5.78 4.21
CA LEU A 47 7.06 5.91 4.18
C LEU A 47 6.44 5.45 5.50
N ASN A 48 6.88 4.31 6.01
CA ASN A 48 6.36 3.76 7.25
C ASN A 48 6.71 4.63 8.46
N LYS A 49 7.87 5.28 8.44
CA LYS A 49 8.25 6.19 9.52
C LYS A 49 7.35 7.42 9.56
N GLU A 50 7.03 7.97 8.39
CA GLU A 50 6.19 9.16 8.32
C GLU A 50 4.71 8.83 8.55
N TYR A 51 4.30 7.64 8.12
CA TYR A 51 2.91 7.20 8.21
C TYR A 51 2.86 5.78 8.80
N PRO A 52 2.99 5.64 10.11
CA PRO A 52 3.10 4.32 10.75
C PRO A 52 1.91 3.40 10.53
N ASN A 53 0.75 3.96 10.19
CA ASN A 53 -0.43 3.15 9.91
C ASN A 53 -0.40 2.48 8.54
N ILE A 54 0.47 2.95 7.65
CA ILE A 54 0.66 2.31 6.35
C ILE A 54 1.58 1.11 6.54
N LYS A 55 1.08 -0.07 6.22
CA LYS A 55 1.89 -1.30 6.28
C LYS A 55 2.70 -1.41 5.00
N VAL A 56 3.96 -1.80 5.14
CA VAL A 56 4.86 -1.88 3.99
C VAL A 56 5.35 -3.29 3.77
N LYS A 57 5.62 -3.62 2.51
CA LYS A 57 6.09 -4.95 2.11
C LYS A 57 6.99 -4.81 0.89
N ASN A 58 8.18 -5.43 0.95
CA ASN A 58 9.03 -5.50 -0.23
C ASN A 58 8.41 -6.51 -1.20
N LEU A 59 8.09 -6.04 -2.38
CA LEU A 59 7.42 -6.85 -3.40
C LEU A 59 7.67 -6.25 -4.76
N ASP A 60 8.05 -7.11 -5.71
CA ASP A 60 8.23 -6.71 -7.11
C ASP A 60 6.88 -6.73 -7.81
N SER A 61 6.38 -5.55 -8.16
CA SER A 61 5.08 -5.42 -8.81
C SER A 61 5.04 -5.98 -10.24
N THR A 62 6.22 -6.25 -10.82
CA THR A 62 6.28 -6.91 -12.12
C THR A 62 6.12 -8.42 -12.01
N ASN A 63 6.23 -8.97 -10.81
CA ASN A 63 6.03 -10.39 -10.57
C ASN A 63 4.56 -10.65 -10.22
N LYS A 64 3.80 -11.03 -11.24
CA LYS A 64 2.37 -11.21 -11.09
C LYS A 64 1.99 -12.22 -10.00
N LYS A 65 2.72 -13.34 -9.94
CA LYS A 65 2.45 -14.36 -8.93
C LYS A 65 2.70 -13.83 -7.51
N ALA A 66 3.74 -13.03 -7.32
CA ALA A 66 4.02 -12.44 -6.02
C ALA A 66 2.92 -11.48 -5.59
N VAL A 67 2.44 -10.65 -6.52
CA VAL A 67 1.35 -9.72 -6.24
C VAL A 67 0.07 -10.47 -5.89
N GLU A 68 -0.27 -11.49 -6.66
CA GLU A 68 -1.46 -12.30 -6.41
C GLU A 68 -1.37 -13.03 -5.07
N GLY A 69 -0.21 -13.60 -4.77
CA GLY A 69 0.00 -14.30 -3.51
C GLY A 69 -0.11 -13.38 -2.32
N PHE A 70 0.45 -12.18 -2.42
CA PHE A 70 0.35 -11.20 -1.35
C PHE A 70 -1.09 -10.75 -1.14
N SER A 71 -1.80 -10.44 -2.23
CA SER A 71 -3.21 -10.04 -2.14
C SER A 71 -4.07 -11.13 -1.52
N ALA A 72 -3.82 -12.38 -1.92
CA ALA A 72 -4.54 -13.52 -1.35
C ALA A 72 -4.28 -13.67 0.15
N SER A 73 -3.05 -13.40 0.60
CA SER A 73 -2.68 -13.50 2.00
C SER A 73 -3.41 -12.49 2.89
N LEU A 74 -3.94 -11.43 2.31
CA LEU A 74 -4.69 -10.42 3.03
C LEU A 74 -6.17 -10.74 3.16
N ASN A 75 -6.60 -11.88 2.66
CA ASN A 75 -7.97 -12.38 2.63
C ASN A 75 -8.88 -11.58 1.72
N GLN A 76 -9.05 -10.30 2.00
CA GLN A 76 -9.91 -9.44 1.21
C GLN A 76 -9.14 -8.18 0.85
N VAL A 77 -9.13 -7.85 -0.43
CA VAL A 77 -8.57 -6.59 -0.91
C VAL A 77 -9.67 -5.86 -1.65
N ASP A 78 -10.02 -4.67 -1.19
CA ASP A 78 -11.08 -3.88 -1.80
C ASP A 78 -10.60 -3.15 -3.06
N VAL A 79 -9.34 -2.70 -3.06
CA VAL A 79 -8.75 -1.98 -4.18
C VAL A 79 -7.29 -2.39 -4.34
N LEU A 80 -6.90 -2.67 -5.58
CA LEU A 80 -5.49 -2.86 -5.94
C LEU A 80 -5.11 -1.75 -6.90
N PHE A 81 -4.24 -0.87 -6.46
CA PHE A 81 -3.74 0.25 -7.27
C PHE A 81 -2.34 -0.08 -7.77
N ASN A 82 -2.21 -0.14 -9.08
CA ASN A 82 -0.92 -0.37 -9.73
C ASN A 82 -0.33 0.92 -10.28
#